data_fc944c3e2c2e50b3b419cdee73b6a385
#
_entry.id   fc944c3e2c2e50b3b419cdee73b6a385
#
_cell.length_a   1.000
_cell.length_b   1.000
_cell.length_c   1.000
_cell.angle_alpha   90.00
_cell.angle_beta   90.00
_cell.angle_gamma   90.00
#
_symmetry.space_group_name_H-M   'P 1'
#
loop_
_entity.id
_entity.type
_entity.pdbx_description
1 polymer ?
#
loop_
_entity_poly.entity_id
_entity_poly.type
_entity_poly.pdbx_seq_one_letter_code
_entity_poly.pdbx_strand_id
1 'polypeptide(L)'
;MKKGILIGILLTLVVGLSGAYLFIALGLMPANADSKPGSLERWMAHKSLGATIDREAPKDPNPLAMNDANLLKGVQLYKVNCLICHGASDAAPSNVAVGLYQHAPQLGHHGVEDDPEGETFWKIKHGIRLTGMPGFSKTLSDEQVWQLTLFLKHMDSLTPKAQKAWKALPSMESSLP
;
A
#
# COMPACT_ATOMS: atom_id res chain seq x y z
N MET A 1 -2.34 -37.83 -37.07
CA MET A 1 -2.58 -36.39 -36.80
C MET A 1 -2.72 -36.09 -35.31
N LYS A 2 -3.64 -36.67 -34.55
CA LYS A 2 -3.86 -36.33 -33.11
C LYS A 2 -2.61 -36.53 -32.22
N LYS A 3 -1.84 -37.62 -32.39
CA LYS A 3 -0.60 -37.89 -31.65
C LYS A 3 0.47 -36.83 -31.91
N GLY A 4 0.67 -36.38 -33.15
CA GLY A 4 1.65 -35.34 -33.46
C GLY A 4 1.31 -33.99 -32.85
N ILE A 5 0.01 -33.62 -32.79
CA ILE A 5 -0.45 -32.40 -32.11
C ILE A 5 -0.19 -32.45 -30.60
N LEU A 6 -0.47 -33.60 -29.96
CA LEU A 6 -0.22 -33.78 -28.55
C LEU A 6 1.28 -33.68 -28.21
N ILE A 7 2.16 -34.30 -29.02
CA ILE A 7 3.60 -34.20 -28.87
C ILE A 7 4.07 -32.74 -29.03
N GLY A 8 3.56 -32.04 -30.01
CA GLY A 8 3.87 -30.63 -30.23
C GLY A 8 3.49 -29.75 -29.06
N ILE A 9 2.27 -29.92 -28.51
CA ILE A 9 1.82 -29.20 -27.32
C ILE A 9 2.72 -29.49 -26.11
N LEU A 10 3.04 -30.78 -25.88
CA LEU A 10 3.88 -31.20 -24.76
C LEU A 10 5.28 -30.58 -24.86
N LEU A 11 5.90 -30.63 -26.04
CA LEU A 11 7.22 -30.02 -26.29
C LEU A 11 7.19 -28.51 -26.04
N THR A 12 6.19 -27.80 -26.55
CA THR A 12 6.05 -26.37 -26.33
C THR A 12 5.91 -26.03 -24.84
N LEU A 13 5.12 -26.80 -24.11
CA LEU A 13 4.99 -26.62 -22.65
C LEU A 13 6.30 -26.87 -21.92
N VAL A 14 7.01 -27.96 -22.26
CA VAL A 14 8.30 -28.28 -21.63
C VAL A 14 9.32 -27.18 -21.90
N VAL A 15 9.45 -26.73 -23.15
CA VAL A 15 10.37 -25.63 -23.51
C VAL A 15 10.00 -24.33 -22.82
N GLY A 16 8.70 -23.97 -22.78
CA GLY A 16 8.22 -22.77 -22.13
C GLY A 16 8.47 -22.77 -20.62
N LEU A 17 8.13 -23.87 -19.94
CA LEU A 17 8.36 -24.01 -18.50
C LEU A 17 9.86 -24.06 -18.14
N SER A 18 10.66 -24.77 -18.94
CA SER A 18 12.12 -24.80 -18.76
C SER A 18 12.74 -23.42 -18.97
N GLY A 19 12.29 -22.69 -20.00
CA GLY A 19 12.74 -21.31 -20.24
C GLY A 19 12.38 -20.37 -19.10
N ALA A 20 11.16 -20.44 -18.59
CA ALA A 20 10.72 -19.65 -17.41
C ALA A 20 11.52 -20.00 -16.16
N TYR A 21 11.74 -21.30 -15.92
CA TYR A 21 12.60 -21.76 -14.81
C TYR A 21 14.03 -21.22 -14.91
N LEU A 22 14.65 -21.36 -16.08
CA LEU A 22 16.02 -20.86 -16.32
C LEU A 22 16.10 -19.34 -16.20
N PHE A 23 15.11 -18.61 -16.66
CA PHE A 23 15.03 -17.15 -16.52
C PHE A 23 15.09 -16.72 -15.04
N ILE A 24 14.39 -17.43 -14.17
CA ILE A 24 14.42 -17.19 -12.72
C ILE A 24 15.72 -17.70 -12.10
N ALA A 25 16.13 -18.93 -12.41
CA ALA A 25 17.28 -19.60 -11.80
C ALA A 25 18.62 -18.92 -12.15
N LEU A 26 18.72 -18.30 -13.31
CA LEU A 26 19.88 -17.52 -13.74
C LEU A 26 19.87 -16.07 -13.24
N GLY A 27 18.87 -15.67 -12.45
CA GLY A 27 18.78 -14.32 -11.91
C GLY A 27 18.48 -13.24 -12.96
N LEU A 28 17.89 -13.61 -14.09
CA LEU A 28 17.52 -12.65 -15.16
C LEU A 28 16.25 -11.85 -14.78
N MET A 29 15.47 -12.34 -13.83
CA MET A 29 14.38 -11.59 -13.23
C MET A 29 14.95 -10.56 -12.25
N PRO A 30 14.69 -9.25 -12.40
CA PRO A 30 15.15 -8.25 -11.48
C PRO A 30 14.66 -8.53 -10.04
N ALA A 31 15.56 -8.44 -9.06
CA ALA A 31 15.26 -8.69 -7.64
C ALA A 31 15.62 -7.49 -6.74
N ASN A 32 16.23 -6.46 -7.30
CA ASN A 32 16.62 -5.25 -6.62
C ASN A 32 15.48 -4.23 -6.55
N ALA A 33 15.40 -3.48 -5.46
CA ALA A 33 14.31 -2.53 -5.21
C ALA A 33 14.42 -1.21 -6.00
N ASP A 34 15.59 -0.92 -6.57
CA ASP A 34 15.85 0.29 -7.36
C ASP A 34 15.54 0.12 -8.87
N SER A 35 15.21 -1.10 -9.32
CA SER A 35 14.77 -1.32 -10.68
C SER A 35 13.31 -0.91 -10.88
N LYS A 36 12.97 -0.46 -12.09
CA LYS A 36 11.58 -0.11 -12.42
C LYS A 36 10.77 -1.35 -12.76
N PRO A 37 9.52 -1.46 -12.26
CA PRO A 37 8.66 -2.59 -12.60
C PRO A 37 8.33 -2.62 -14.10
N GLY A 38 8.30 -3.82 -14.67
CA GLY A 38 7.84 -4.05 -16.04
C GLY A 38 6.36 -3.69 -16.21
N SER A 39 5.95 -3.39 -17.44
CA SER A 39 4.54 -3.05 -17.73
C SER A 39 3.57 -4.18 -17.39
N LEU A 40 3.95 -5.42 -17.66
CA LEU A 40 3.15 -6.61 -17.32
C LEU A 40 3.03 -6.80 -15.81
N GLU A 41 4.14 -6.67 -15.09
CA GLU A 41 4.17 -6.76 -13.63
C GLU A 41 3.24 -5.71 -13.00
N ARG A 42 3.36 -4.46 -13.43
CA ARG A 42 2.52 -3.36 -12.96
C ARG A 42 1.04 -3.63 -13.24
N TRP A 43 0.72 -4.04 -14.46
CA TRP A 43 -0.66 -4.37 -14.83
C TRP A 43 -1.23 -5.51 -13.97
N MET A 44 -0.48 -6.59 -13.79
CA MET A 44 -0.92 -7.72 -12.95
C MET A 44 -1.11 -7.31 -11.49
N ALA A 45 -0.17 -6.54 -10.93
CA ALA A 45 -0.24 -6.07 -9.55
C ALA A 45 -1.47 -5.19 -9.31
N HIS A 46 -1.67 -4.17 -10.15
CA HIS A 46 -2.83 -3.27 -10.03
C HIS A 46 -4.16 -4.01 -10.25
N LYS A 47 -4.23 -4.88 -11.28
CA LYS A 47 -5.46 -5.61 -11.58
C LYS A 47 -5.83 -6.58 -10.47
N SER A 48 -4.84 -7.30 -9.92
CA SER A 48 -5.05 -8.23 -8.81
C SER A 48 -5.44 -7.49 -7.53
N LEU A 49 -4.75 -6.41 -7.20
CA LEU A 49 -5.06 -5.60 -6.01
C LEU A 49 -6.48 -5.03 -6.08
N GLY A 50 -6.84 -4.38 -7.18
CA GLY A 50 -8.17 -3.80 -7.36
C GLY A 50 -9.27 -4.86 -7.23
N ALA A 51 -9.15 -5.99 -7.96
CA ALA A 51 -10.13 -7.08 -7.87
C ALA A 51 -10.26 -7.69 -6.47
N THR A 52 -9.18 -7.73 -5.70
CA THR A 52 -9.21 -8.22 -4.32
C THR A 52 -9.92 -7.22 -3.40
N ILE A 53 -9.59 -5.94 -3.49
CA ILE A 53 -10.24 -4.86 -2.75
C ILE A 53 -11.74 -4.82 -3.06
N ASP A 54 -12.11 -4.86 -4.34
CA ASP A 54 -13.52 -4.88 -4.77
C ASP A 54 -14.33 -6.01 -4.12
N ARG A 55 -13.70 -7.17 -3.92
CA ARG A 55 -14.32 -8.36 -3.34
C ARG A 55 -14.34 -8.32 -1.81
N GLU A 56 -13.31 -7.80 -1.15
CA GLU A 56 -13.06 -8.02 0.27
C GLU A 56 -13.19 -6.76 1.14
N ALA A 57 -13.06 -5.57 0.56
CA ALA A 57 -13.19 -4.33 1.33
C ALA A 57 -14.61 -4.16 1.89
N PRO A 58 -14.76 -3.71 3.15
CA PRO A 58 -16.06 -3.37 3.69
C PRO A 58 -16.80 -2.38 2.79
N LYS A 59 -18.10 -2.59 2.62
CA LYS A 59 -18.95 -1.69 1.82
C LYS A 59 -19.74 -0.73 2.69
N ASP A 60 -19.81 -1.03 3.99
CA ASP A 60 -20.48 -0.17 4.97
C ASP A 60 -19.59 1.04 5.30
N PRO A 61 -20.18 2.18 5.65
CA PRO A 61 -19.42 3.35 6.07
C PRO A 61 -18.67 3.07 7.38
N ASN A 62 -17.70 3.95 7.69
CA ASN A 62 -16.96 3.89 8.93
C ASN A 62 -17.91 3.89 10.15
N PRO A 63 -17.83 2.90 11.04
CA PRO A 63 -18.73 2.82 12.19
C PRO A 63 -18.44 3.86 13.26
N LEU A 64 -17.31 4.58 13.17
CA LEU A 64 -16.88 5.55 14.18
C LEU A 64 -17.38 6.95 13.85
N ALA A 65 -17.88 7.66 14.86
CA ALA A 65 -18.26 9.05 14.72
C ALA A 65 -17.04 9.94 14.46
N MET A 66 -17.18 10.90 13.53
CA MET A 66 -16.20 11.96 13.31
C MET A 66 -16.21 12.94 14.50
N ASN A 67 -15.26 12.75 15.40
CA ASN A 67 -15.05 13.63 16.56
C ASN A 67 -13.56 13.75 16.90
N ASP A 68 -13.22 14.70 17.77
CA ASP A 68 -11.82 14.95 18.16
C ASP A 68 -11.14 13.72 18.75
N ALA A 69 -11.84 12.90 19.54
CA ALA A 69 -11.24 11.76 20.20
C ALA A 69 -10.74 10.72 19.18
N ASN A 70 -11.60 10.37 18.21
CA ASN A 70 -11.26 9.40 17.16
C ASN A 70 -10.22 9.97 16.19
N LEU A 71 -10.34 11.23 15.79
CA LEU A 71 -9.37 11.88 14.90
C LEU A 71 -7.98 11.98 15.53
N LEU A 72 -7.90 12.41 16.79
CA LEU A 72 -6.61 12.50 17.51
C LEU A 72 -5.98 11.12 17.71
N LYS A 73 -6.80 10.11 17.95
CA LYS A 73 -6.30 8.73 18.03
C LYS A 73 -5.76 8.26 16.70
N GLY A 74 -6.44 8.57 15.58
CA GLY A 74 -5.96 8.32 14.23
C GLY A 74 -4.60 9.00 13.97
N VAL A 75 -4.44 10.27 14.31
CA VAL A 75 -3.16 11.00 14.20
C VAL A 75 -2.06 10.32 15.01
N GLN A 76 -2.36 9.88 16.25
CA GLN A 76 -1.37 9.18 17.10
C GLN A 76 -0.95 7.84 16.50
N LEU A 77 -1.90 7.06 15.99
CA LEU A 77 -1.63 5.77 15.33
C LEU A 77 -0.82 5.98 14.05
N TYR A 78 -1.15 7.01 13.26
CA TYR A 78 -0.41 7.38 12.07
C TYR A 78 1.05 7.73 12.39
N LYS A 79 1.28 8.54 13.43
CA LYS A 79 2.63 8.90 13.88
C LYS A 79 3.52 7.69 14.12
N VAL A 80 2.96 6.65 14.74
CA VAL A 80 3.73 5.46 15.15
C VAL A 80 3.94 4.48 14.00
N ASN A 81 2.93 4.32 13.13
CA ASN A 81 2.89 3.21 12.19
C ASN A 81 3.08 3.62 10.72
N CYS A 82 2.76 4.86 10.36
CA CYS A 82 2.63 5.26 8.95
C CYS A 82 3.63 6.34 8.53
N LEU A 83 3.96 7.24 9.47
CA LEU A 83 4.74 8.46 9.24
C LEU A 83 6.06 8.20 8.51
N ILE A 84 6.77 7.12 8.86
CA ILE A 84 8.08 6.81 8.28
C ILE A 84 8.03 6.55 6.77
N CYS A 85 6.91 6.07 6.25
CA CYS A 85 6.74 5.79 4.82
C CYS A 85 5.89 6.84 4.11
N HIS A 86 4.87 7.39 4.80
CA HIS A 86 3.88 8.25 4.18
C HIS A 86 4.06 9.74 4.47
N GLY A 87 5.10 10.12 5.21
CA GLY A 87 5.43 11.51 5.51
C GLY A 87 4.44 12.21 6.46
N ALA A 88 4.79 13.43 6.82
CA ALA A 88 3.97 14.35 7.62
C ALA A 88 3.17 15.32 6.73
N SER A 89 2.66 16.39 7.32
CA SER A 89 1.88 17.44 6.62
C SER A 89 2.70 18.23 5.59
N ASP A 90 4.02 18.19 5.66
CA ASP A 90 4.95 18.80 4.69
C ASP A 90 5.23 17.90 3.48
N ALA A 91 4.73 16.66 3.52
CA ALA A 91 4.93 15.67 2.48
C ALA A 91 6.39 15.37 2.11
N ALA A 92 7.32 15.62 3.04
CA ALA A 92 8.73 15.30 2.85
C ALA A 92 8.98 13.78 3.03
N PRO A 93 9.49 13.07 2.00
CA PRO A 93 9.72 11.63 2.10
C PRO A 93 10.94 11.33 2.98
N SER A 94 10.86 10.28 3.78
CA SER A 94 12.00 9.73 4.49
C SER A 94 12.95 8.95 3.57
N ASN A 95 14.15 8.65 4.03
CA ASN A 95 15.08 7.76 3.32
C ASN A 95 14.49 6.36 3.11
N VAL A 96 13.66 5.87 4.04
CA VAL A 96 12.94 4.60 3.89
C VAL A 96 11.93 4.69 2.75
N ALA A 97 11.14 5.76 2.71
CA ALA A 97 10.14 5.97 1.64
C ALA A 97 10.78 6.05 0.25
N VAL A 98 11.91 6.75 0.12
CA VAL A 98 12.67 6.88 -1.15
C VAL A 98 13.24 5.55 -1.60
N GLY A 99 13.66 4.68 -0.67
CA GLY A 99 14.24 3.36 -0.96
C GLY A 99 13.23 2.26 -1.27
N LEU A 100 11.92 2.53 -1.17
CA LEU A 100 10.90 1.52 -1.46
C LEU A 100 10.76 1.28 -2.96
N TYR A 101 10.73 0.01 -3.37
CA TYR A 101 10.47 -0.39 -4.77
C TYR A 101 9.16 0.19 -5.31
N GLN A 102 8.09 0.08 -4.54
CA GLN A 102 6.83 0.79 -4.79
C GLN A 102 6.81 2.01 -3.87
N HIS A 103 6.92 3.20 -4.45
CA HIS A 103 6.93 4.44 -3.67
C HIS A 103 5.65 4.59 -2.85
N ALA A 104 5.82 4.84 -1.56
CA ALA A 104 4.70 5.17 -0.69
C ALA A 104 4.16 6.57 -1.04
N PRO A 105 2.84 6.73 -1.25
CA PRO A 105 2.27 8.06 -1.47
C PRO A 105 2.52 8.94 -0.23
N GLN A 106 2.93 10.19 -0.47
CA GLN A 106 3.13 11.16 0.60
C GLN A 106 1.78 11.79 0.91
N LEU A 107 1.11 11.31 1.95
CA LEU A 107 -0.30 11.60 2.23
C LEU A 107 -0.57 13.05 2.66
N GLY A 108 0.45 13.79 3.07
CA GLY A 108 0.34 15.24 3.31
C GLY A 108 0.16 16.06 2.02
N HIS A 109 0.41 15.49 0.85
CA HIS A 109 0.28 16.15 -0.46
C HIS A 109 -0.89 15.60 -1.27
N HIS A 110 -1.02 14.28 -1.33
CA HIS A 110 -2.12 13.56 -1.98
C HIS A 110 -2.57 12.47 -1.01
N GLY A 111 -3.64 12.76 -0.29
CA GLY A 111 -4.26 11.83 0.63
C GLY A 111 -5.16 10.81 -0.07
N VAL A 112 -6.03 10.22 0.69
CA VAL A 112 -7.01 9.23 0.24
C VAL A 112 -8.44 9.68 0.58
N GLU A 113 -8.64 10.98 0.60
CA GLU A 113 -9.90 11.62 0.99
C GLU A 113 -11.04 11.26 0.04
N ASP A 114 -10.74 11.04 -1.24
CA ASP A 114 -11.68 10.62 -2.29
C ASP A 114 -11.87 9.10 -2.38
N ASP A 115 -10.94 8.29 -1.81
CA ASP A 115 -11.08 6.83 -1.78
C ASP A 115 -12.28 6.40 -0.89
N PRO A 116 -12.96 5.29 -1.23
CA PRO A 116 -13.91 4.66 -0.31
C PRO A 116 -13.24 4.23 0.99
N GLU A 117 -13.84 4.56 2.14
CA GLU A 117 -13.24 4.27 3.46
C GLU A 117 -12.93 2.78 3.66
N GLY A 118 -13.80 1.90 3.16
CA GLY A 118 -13.57 0.45 3.24
C GLY A 118 -12.32 -0.02 2.50
N GLU A 119 -11.94 0.64 1.40
CA GLU A 119 -10.69 0.34 0.70
C GLU A 119 -9.48 0.74 1.53
N THR A 120 -9.50 1.94 2.11
CA THR A 120 -8.46 2.44 3.00
C THR A 120 -8.32 1.54 4.23
N PHE A 121 -9.45 1.16 4.84
CA PHE A 121 -9.48 0.19 5.94
C PHE A 121 -8.84 -1.14 5.54
N TRP A 122 -9.22 -1.70 4.37
CA TRP A 122 -8.69 -2.96 3.89
C TRP A 122 -7.17 -2.88 3.65
N LYS A 123 -6.72 -1.83 2.97
CA LYS A 123 -5.29 -1.59 2.69
C LYS A 123 -4.46 -1.51 3.98
N ILE A 124 -4.94 -0.81 5.00
CA ILE A 124 -4.27 -0.72 6.31
C ILE A 124 -4.27 -2.10 7.00
N LYS A 125 -5.42 -2.74 7.09
CA LYS A 125 -5.58 -4.00 7.83
C LYS A 125 -4.71 -5.12 7.23
N HIS A 126 -4.68 -5.26 5.91
CA HIS A 126 -4.05 -6.38 5.21
C HIS A 126 -2.69 -6.05 4.60
N GLY A 127 -2.37 -4.77 4.42
CA GLY A 127 -1.19 -4.35 3.67
C GLY A 127 -1.33 -4.60 2.17
N ILE A 128 -0.26 -4.34 1.43
CA ILE A 128 -0.22 -4.58 -0.01
C ILE A 128 0.94 -5.51 -0.32
N ARG A 129 0.62 -6.70 -0.80
CA ARG A 129 1.60 -7.76 -1.09
C ARG A 129 2.66 -7.29 -2.08
N LEU A 130 3.92 -7.68 -1.86
CA LEU A 130 5.09 -7.33 -2.67
C LEU A 130 5.36 -5.80 -2.71
N THR A 131 4.90 -5.08 -1.69
CA THR A 131 5.27 -3.69 -1.45
C THR A 131 5.85 -3.52 -0.05
N GLY A 132 6.33 -2.33 0.28
CA GLY A 132 6.77 -1.99 1.64
C GLY A 132 5.62 -1.75 2.63
N MET A 133 4.35 -1.78 2.22
CA MET A 133 3.21 -1.54 3.11
C MET A 133 2.81 -2.82 3.86
N PRO A 134 3.09 -2.92 5.17
CA PRO A 134 2.72 -4.09 5.96
C PRO A 134 1.21 -4.11 6.28
N GLY A 135 0.68 -5.28 6.60
CA GLY A 135 -0.67 -5.41 7.18
C GLY A 135 -0.63 -5.29 8.70
N PHE A 136 -1.58 -4.54 9.26
CA PHE A 136 -1.65 -4.24 10.69
C PHE A 136 -2.67 -5.09 11.46
N SER A 137 -3.29 -6.09 10.83
CA SER A 137 -4.32 -6.95 11.48
C SER A 137 -3.85 -7.70 12.74
N LYS A 138 -2.52 -7.88 12.90
CA LYS A 138 -1.94 -8.56 14.07
C LYS A 138 -1.55 -7.60 15.20
N THR A 139 -1.51 -6.31 14.95
CA THR A 139 -0.96 -5.30 15.86
C THR A 139 -1.95 -4.20 16.21
N LEU A 140 -2.96 -3.97 15.37
CA LEU A 140 -4.00 -3.00 15.60
C LEU A 140 -5.37 -3.70 15.62
N SER A 141 -6.25 -3.25 16.51
CA SER A 141 -7.66 -3.65 16.49
C SER A 141 -8.40 -3.02 15.30
N ASP A 142 -9.55 -3.60 14.94
CA ASP A 142 -10.40 -3.05 13.86
C ASP A 142 -10.83 -1.60 14.17
N GLU A 143 -11.12 -1.29 15.44
CA GLU A 143 -11.41 0.08 15.87
C GLU A 143 -10.25 1.03 15.59
N GLN A 144 -9.01 0.63 15.91
CA GLN A 144 -7.82 1.43 15.64
C GLN A 144 -7.57 1.62 14.14
N VAL A 145 -7.83 0.61 13.33
CA VAL A 145 -7.76 0.72 11.87
C VAL A 145 -8.84 1.68 11.36
N TRP A 146 -10.06 1.63 11.89
CA TRP A 146 -11.12 2.58 11.56
C TRP A 146 -10.82 4.02 12.01
N GLN A 147 -10.15 4.21 13.14
CA GLN A 147 -9.67 5.53 13.59
C GLN A 147 -8.61 6.09 12.64
N LEU A 148 -7.69 5.25 12.15
CA LEU A 148 -6.73 5.64 11.11
C LEU A 148 -7.45 6.02 9.81
N THR A 149 -8.38 5.18 9.36
CA THR A 149 -9.20 5.43 8.16
C THR A 149 -9.96 6.75 8.26
N LEU A 150 -10.59 7.01 9.42
CA LEU A 150 -11.31 8.26 9.67
C LEU A 150 -10.40 9.48 9.57
N PHE A 151 -9.22 9.42 10.18
CA PHE A 151 -8.23 10.49 10.09
C PHE A 151 -7.81 10.73 8.65
N LEU A 152 -7.46 9.69 7.91
CA LEU A 152 -7.01 9.77 6.51
C LEU A 152 -8.11 10.31 5.59
N LYS A 153 -9.35 9.85 5.78
CA LYS A 153 -10.52 10.30 5.01
C LYS A 153 -10.78 11.81 5.13
N HIS A 154 -10.44 12.39 6.28
CA HIS A 154 -10.74 13.78 6.61
C HIS A 154 -9.50 14.66 6.73
N MET A 155 -8.36 14.30 6.11
CA MET A 155 -7.12 15.08 6.21
C MET A 155 -7.25 16.50 5.68
N ASP A 156 -8.14 16.74 4.72
CA ASP A 156 -8.49 18.05 4.14
C ASP A 156 -9.47 18.87 4.99
N SER A 157 -10.21 18.21 5.89
CA SER A 157 -11.33 18.78 6.67
C SER A 157 -11.26 18.47 8.17
N LEU A 158 -10.05 18.33 8.70
CA LEU A 158 -9.80 18.06 10.12
C LEU A 158 -10.35 19.17 11.03
N THR A 159 -10.81 18.79 12.22
CA THR A 159 -11.10 19.75 13.28
C THR A 159 -9.84 20.56 13.64
N PRO A 160 -9.97 21.81 14.15
CA PRO A 160 -8.80 22.62 14.51
C PRO A 160 -7.83 21.93 15.45
N LYS A 161 -8.33 21.09 16.34
CA LYS A 161 -7.53 20.33 17.30
C LYS A 161 -6.76 19.19 16.65
N ALA A 162 -7.42 18.42 15.76
CA ALA A 162 -6.78 17.36 15.01
C ALA A 162 -5.78 17.91 13.98
N GLN A 163 -6.11 19.03 13.31
CA GLN A 163 -5.22 19.70 12.39
C GLN A 163 -3.93 20.21 13.09
N LYS A 164 -4.08 20.78 14.29
CA LYS A 164 -2.91 21.19 15.10
C LYS A 164 -2.03 19.99 15.43
N ALA A 165 -2.62 18.85 15.83
CA ALA A 165 -1.87 17.64 16.13
C ALA A 165 -1.18 17.06 14.89
N TRP A 166 -1.87 17.05 13.74
CA TRP A 166 -1.31 16.62 12.46
C TRP A 166 -0.10 17.47 12.04
N LYS A 167 -0.24 18.80 12.06
CA LYS A 167 0.85 19.74 11.72
C LYS A 167 2.03 19.73 12.69
N ALA A 168 1.83 19.22 13.90
CA ALA A 168 2.88 19.06 14.91
C ALA A 168 3.70 17.77 14.75
N LEU A 169 3.38 16.90 13.80
CA LEU A 169 4.19 15.73 13.52
C LEU A 169 5.55 16.15 12.95
N PRO A 170 6.63 15.45 13.30
CA PRO A 170 7.95 15.79 12.80
C PRO A 170 8.03 15.58 11.29
N SER A 171 8.72 16.49 10.60
CA SER A 171 9.12 16.27 9.21
C SER A 171 9.97 15.02 9.09
N MET A 172 9.77 14.29 8.02
CA MET A 172 10.57 13.12 7.68
C MET A 172 11.68 13.46 6.67
N GLU A 173 11.82 14.74 6.33
CA GLU A 173 12.93 15.21 5.50
C GLU A 173 14.23 14.67 6.05
N SER A 174 14.97 13.93 5.22
CA SER A 174 16.23 13.36 5.65
C SER A 174 17.19 14.47 5.97
N SER A 175 17.59 14.59 7.22
CA SER A 175 18.82 15.27 7.59
C SER A 175 20.00 14.45 7.05
N LEU A 176 20.13 14.37 5.72
CA LEU A 176 21.38 13.94 5.12
C LEU A 176 22.36 15.09 5.29
N PRO A 177 23.55 14.80 5.85
CA PRO A 177 24.62 15.79 5.94
C PRO A 177 25.11 16.20 4.55
#